data_460b855894cdaf59d59355b845d54b76
#
_entry.id   460b855894cdaf59d59355b845d54b76
#
_cell.length_a   1.000
_cell.length_b   1.000
_cell.length_c   1.000
_cell.angle_alpha   90.00
_cell.angle_beta   90.00
_cell.angle_gamma   90.00
#
_symmetry.space_group_name_H-M   'P 1'
#
loop_
_entity.id
_entity.type
_entity.pdbx_description
1 polymer ?
#
loop_
_entity_poly.entity_id
_entity_poly.type
_entity_poly.pdbx_seq_one_letter_code
_entity_poly.pdbx_strand_id
1 'polypeptide(L)'
;MKVLLTGGTGYIGSAVLTALTAHGHEVTALVRSEGSARTVEAAGASPVIADITDTTAVASLLADVDAAVHAAAASDGTSLAIDTSVVDAVLATFDGTTRPFVHTGGIWVYGDGDAIVEDSPLDPPAIVAWRVPVEERLLAAAAQGGVVASVVVPGVVYGHGAGIPPLLAGAPRTGPDGGALTLVGSGAQHWATVHVDDLAELYVLALEQGLTGRLLGTGDDHATVADLTRAASRAAGLGGAVGPESDDASRERLGAPFADALLLDQRAATTTRSRAAGWSPTRPSLTQELETGSYAPVPAAH
;
A
#
# COMPACT_ATOMS: atom_id res chain seq x y z
N MET A 1 -17.40 9.61 -12.50
CA MET A 1 -16.43 9.35 -13.59
C MET A 1 -16.43 7.86 -13.90
N LYS A 2 -16.06 7.50 -15.14
CA LYS A 2 -15.69 6.14 -15.51
C LYS A 2 -14.22 5.93 -15.16
N VAL A 3 -13.91 4.94 -14.33
CA VAL A 3 -12.56 4.71 -13.82
C VAL A 3 -12.08 3.31 -14.21
N LEU A 4 -10.91 3.21 -14.85
CA LEU A 4 -10.24 1.92 -15.01
C LEU A 4 -9.45 1.62 -13.73
N LEU A 5 -9.73 0.48 -13.09
CA LEU A 5 -9.00 -0.01 -11.93
C LEU A 5 -8.25 -1.29 -12.27
N THR A 6 -6.96 -1.34 -12.02
CA THR A 6 -6.19 -2.58 -12.03
C THR A 6 -5.90 -3.02 -10.58
N GLY A 7 -5.83 -4.32 -10.35
CA GLY A 7 -5.57 -4.84 -9.01
C GLY A 7 -6.78 -4.86 -8.07
N GLY A 8 -8.00 -4.67 -8.57
CA GLY A 8 -9.26 -4.60 -7.78
C GLY A 8 -9.58 -5.80 -6.91
N THR A 9 -8.91 -6.94 -7.09
CA THR A 9 -9.01 -8.13 -6.20
C THR A 9 -7.90 -8.20 -5.15
N GLY A 10 -6.91 -7.30 -5.20
CA GLY A 10 -5.81 -7.22 -4.24
C GLY A 10 -6.21 -6.48 -2.97
N TYR A 11 -5.35 -6.51 -1.95
CA TYR A 11 -5.63 -5.93 -0.64
C TYR A 11 -5.95 -4.42 -0.71
N ILE A 12 -5.07 -3.63 -1.29
CA ILE A 12 -5.30 -2.18 -1.48
C ILE A 12 -6.40 -1.96 -2.53
N GLY A 13 -6.31 -2.65 -3.68
CA GLY A 13 -7.21 -2.42 -4.79
C GLY A 13 -8.68 -2.73 -4.50
N SER A 14 -8.98 -3.70 -3.62
CA SER A 14 -10.36 -3.99 -3.20
C SER A 14 -10.96 -2.89 -2.31
N ALA A 15 -10.15 -2.28 -1.43
CA ALA A 15 -10.57 -1.13 -0.66
C ALA A 15 -10.79 0.10 -1.56
N VAL A 16 -9.88 0.33 -2.54
CA VAL A 16 -10.02 1.39 -3.55
C VAL A 16 -11.28 1.17 -4.38
N LEU A 17 -11.58 -0.06 -4.81
CA LEU A 17 -12.82 -0.39 -5.52
C LEU A 17 -14.05 -0.01 -4.69
N THR A 18 -14.05 -0.38 -3.40
CA THR A 18 -15.15 -0.07 -2.47
C THR A 18 -15.32 1.45 -2.31
N ALA A 19 -14.22 2.20 -2.13
CA ALA A 19 -14.27 3.65 -1.99
C ALA A 19 -14.76 4.32 -3.29
N LEU A 20 -14.23 3.95 -4.46
CA LEU A 20 -14.66 4.49 -5.75
C LEU A 20 -16.16 4.28 -6.00
N THR A 21 -16.67 3.08 -5.73
CA THR A 21 -18.12 2.79 -5.88
C THR A 21 -18.98 3.55 -4.87
N ALA A 22 -18.50 3.71 -3.63
CA ALA A 22 -19.19 4.51 -2.61
C ALA A 22 -19.27 6.00 -2.96
N HIS A 23 -18.26 6.52 -3.66
CA HIS A 23 -18.25 7.90 -4.21
C HIS A 23 -19.03 8.03 -5.54
N GLY A 24 -19.66 6.96 -6.02
CA GLY A 24 -20.53 7.01 -7.22
C GLY A 24 -19.75 6.95 -8.54
N HIS A 25 -18.51 6.47 -8.56
CA HIS A 25 -17.78 6.24 -9.80
C HIS A 25 -18.21 4.93 -10.46
N GLU A 26 -18.23 4.89 -11.78
CA GLU A 26 -18.40 3.67 -12.58
C GLU A 26 -17.05 3.01 -12.77
N VAL A 27 -16.82 1.86 -12.13
CA VAL A 27 -15.51 1.19 -12.17
C VAL A 27 -15.51 0.06 -13.19
N THR A 28 -14.58 0.14 -14.15
CA THR A 28 -14.16 -0.99 -14.99
C THR A 28 -12.91 -1.60 -14.38
N ALA A 29 -12.98 -2.87 -13.95
CA ALA A 29 -11.85 -3.56 -13.32
C ALA A 29 -11.15 -4.49 -14.31
N LEU A 30 -9.87 -4.22 -14.61
CA LEU A 30 -9.03 -5.14 -15.39
C LEU A 30 -8.60 -6.31 -14.50
N VAL A 31 -8.98 -7.52 -14.89
CA VAL A 31 -8.73 -8.76 -14.15
C VAL A 31 -8.13 -9.82 -15.05
N ARG A 32 -7.48 -10.84 -14.44
CA ARG A 32 -6.78 -11.91 -15.19
C ARG A 32 -7.56 -13.22 -15.32
N SER A 33 -8.72 -13.37 -14.68
CA SER A 33 -9.47 -14.62 -14.65
C SER A 33 -10.95 -14.43 -14.36
N GLU A 34 -11.76 -15.41 -14.73
CA GLU A 34 -13.19 -15.48 -14.40
C GLU A 34 -13.47 -15.44 -12.89
N GLY A 35 -12.59 -16.05 -12.07
CA GLY A 35 -12.71 -15.99 -10.61
C GLY A 35 -12.58 -14.55 -10.11
N SER A 36 -11.56 -13.83 -10.59
CA SER A 36 -11.36 -12.42 -10.29
C SER A 36 -12.49 -11.53 -10.82
N ALA A 37 -13.03 -11.86 -12.01
CA ALA A 37 -14.17 -11.16 -12.59
C ALA A 37 -15.39 -11.20 -11.66
N ARG A 38 -15.78 -12.40 -11.20
CA ARG A 38 -16.90 -12.53 -10.24
C ARG A 38 -16.67 -11.77 -8.93
N THR A 39 -15.42 -11.71 -8.45
CA THR A 39 -15.08 -10.99 -7.22
C THR A 39 -15.32 -9.48 -7.36
N VAL A 40 -14.84 -8.87 -8.44
CA VAL A 40 -15.00 -7.42 -8.65
C VAL A 40 -16.44 -7.06 -9.05
N GLU A 41 -17.14 -7.93 -9.76
CA GLU A 41 -18.56 -7.77 -10.11
C GLU A 41 -19.44 -7.75 -8.85
N ALA A 42 -19.18 -8.66 -7.90
CA ALA A 42 -19.86 -8.68 -6.61
C ALA A 42 -19.60 -7.42 -5.78
N ALA A 43 -18.48 -6.72 -6.02
CA ALA A 43 -18.14 -5.44 -5.41
C ALA A 43 -18.62 -4.22 -6.24
N GLY A 44 -19.41 -4.42 -7.30
CA GLY A 44 -20.05 -3.36 -8.07
C GLY A 44 -19.25 -2.84 -9.26
N ALA A 45 -18.15 -3.48 -9.66
CA ALA A 45 -17.39 -3.11 -10.85
C ALA A 45 -17.79 -3.93 -12.08
N SER A 46 -17.56 -3.40 -13.27
CA SER A 46 -17.66 -4.12 -14.54
C SER A 46 -16.31 -4.78 -14.85
N PRO A 47 -16.22 -6.12 -14.86
CA PRO A 47 -14.95 -6.80 -15.12
C PRO A 47 -14.59 -6.81 -16.61
N VAL A 48 -13.30 -6.65 -16.92
CA VAL A 48 -12.71 -6.95 -18.23
C VAL A 48 -11.54 -7.91 -18.03
N ILE A 49 -11.58 -9.06 -18.69
CA ILE A 49 -10.52 -10.06 -18.61
C ILE A 49 -9.51 -9.77 -19.73
N ALA A 50 -8.30 -9.35 -19.37
CA ALA A 50 -7.19 -9.14 -20.28
C ALA A 50 -5.84 -9.30 -19.58
N ASP A 51 -4.76 -9.41 -20.37
CA ASP A 51 -3.40 -9.41 -19.86
C ASP A 51 -2.96 -7.97 -19.60
N ILE A 52 -2.64 -7.66 -18.35
CA ILE A 52 -2.17 -6.33 -17.94
C ILE A 52 -0.80 -5.97 -18.53
N THR A 53 -0.03 -6.96 -19.00
CA THR A 53 1.26 -6.74 -19.68
C THR A 53 1.11 -6.47 -21.17
N ASP A 54 -0.11 -6.61 -21.72
CA ASP A 54 -0.43 -6.16 -23.08
C ASP A 54 -0.77 -4.66 -23.07
N THR A 55 0.25 -3.83 -23.33
CA THR A 55 0.13 -2.37 -23.39
C THR A 55 -0.97 -1.91 -24.34
N THR A 56 -1.19 -2.61 -25.46
CA THR A 56 -2.22 -2.26 -26.45
C THR A 56 -3.62 -2.49 -25.89
N ALA A 57 -3.83 -3.62 -25.21
CA ALA A 57 -5.10 -3.92 -24.55
C ALA A 57 -5.39 -2.90 -23.43
N VAL A 58 -4.39 -2.57 -22.61
CA VAL A 58 -4.53 -1.55 -21.55
C VAL A 58 -4.84 -0.17 -22.15
N ALA A 59 -4.14 0.25 -23.22
CA ALA A 59 -4.38 1.53 -23.90
C ALA A 59 -5.81 1.61 -24.47
N SER A 60 -6.33 0.51 -25.02
CA SER A 60 -7.71 0.45 -25.52
C SER A 60 -8.73 0.67 -24.40
N LEU A 61 -8.51 0.09 -23.21
CA LEU A 61 -9.39 0.31 -22.06
C LEU A 61 -9.29 1.74 -21.53
N LEU A 62 -8.09 2.33 -21.53
CA LEU A 62 -7.86 3.72 -21.12
C LEU A 62 -8.55 4.72 -22.04
N ALA A 63 -8.75 4.38 -23.32
CA ALA A 63 -9.42 5.28 -24.28
C ALA A 63 -10.88 5.58 -23.91
N ASP A 64 -11.56 4.65 -23.23
CA ASP A 64 -13.00 4.69 -22.93
C ASP A 64 -13.34 5.17 -21.50
N VAL A 65 -12.33 5.62 -20.71
CA VAL A 65 -12.53 6.03 -19.32
C VAL A 65 -12.10 7.49 -19.08
N ASP A 66 -12.63 8.07 -18.01
CA ASP A 66 -12.33 9.44 -17.58
C ASP A 66 -11.08 9.52 -16.71
N ALA A 67 -10.70 8.39 -16.06
CA ALA A 67 -9.61 8.33 -15.10
C ALA A 67 -9.11 6.88 -14.93
N ALA A 68 -7.93 6.70 -14.31
CA ALA A 68 -7.44 5.36 -14.02
C ALA A 68 -6.70 5.27 -12.68
N VAL A 69 -6.79 4.09 -12.04
CA VAL A 69 -6.03 3.72 -10.84
C VAL A 69 -5.29 2.42 -11.08
N HIS A 70 -3.98 2.42 -10.81
CA HIS A 70 -3.15 1.24 -10.87
C HIS A 70 -2.72 0.79 -9.47
N ALA A 71 -3.33 -0.30 -9.00
CA ALA A 71 -3.02 -0.94 -7.71
C ALA A 71 -2.66 -2.44 -7.87
N ALA A 72 -2.38 -2.88 -9.10
CA ALA A 72 -1.94 -4.25 -9.33
C ALA A 72 -0.46 -4.41 -8.97
N ALA A 73 -0.15 -5.50 -8.28
CA ALA A 73 1.21 -5.94 -8.02
C ALA A 73 1.26 -7.47 -8.05
N ALA A 74 2.41 -8.03 -8.37
CA ALA A 74 2.64 -9.46 -8.38
C ALA A 74 3.72 -9.84 -7.34
N SER A 75 3.61 -11.04 -6.80
CA SER A 75 4.60 -11.58 -5.85
C SER A 75 5.68 -12.43 -6.52
N ASP A 76 5.61 -12.62 -7.84
CA ASP A 76 6.46 -13.52 -8.63
C ASP A 76 7.59 -12.79 -9.39
N GLY A 77 7.83 -11.51 -9.09
CA GLY A 77 8.85 -10.70 -9.76
C GLY A 77 8.41 -10.02 -11.05
N THR A 78 7.16 -10.19 -11.49
CA THR A 78 6.65 -9.57 -12.73
C THR A 78 6.13 -8.14 -12.55
N SER A 79 6.15 -7.59 -11.33
CA SER A 79 5.64 -6.24 -11.02
C SER A 79 6.25 -5.15 -11.90
N LEU A 80 7.55 -5.19 -12.19
CA LEU A 80 8.19 -4.20 -13.07
C LEU A 80 7.57 -4.20 -14.47
N ALA A 81 7.30 -5.37 -15.06
CA ALA A 81 6.68 -5.48 -16.37
C ALA A 81 5.25 -4.96 -16.37
N ILE A 82 4.51 -5.26 -15.30
CA ILE A 82 3.13 -4.79 -15.08
C ILE A 82 3.10 -3.26 -15.00
N ASP A 83 3.88 -2.67 -14.10
CA ASP A 83 3.93 -1.21 -13.90
C ASP A 83 4.39 -0.50 -15.18
N THR A 84 5.40 -1.05 -15.86
CA THR A 84 5.91 -0.51 -17.13
C THR A 84 4.82 -0.49 -18.20
N SER A 85 4.12 -1.60 -18.40
CA SER A 85 3.05 -1.71 -19.40
C SER A 85 1.94 -0.70 -19.14
N VAL A 86 1.48 -0.58 -17.89
CA VAL A 86 0.39 0.35 -17.54
C VAL A 86 0.85 1.80 -17.69
N VAL A 87 2.06 2.15 -17.21
CA VAL A 87 2.59 3.52 -17.36
C VAL A 87 2.79 3.88 -18.81
N ASP A 88 3.30 2.98 -19.67
CA ASP A 88 3.43 3.21 -21.12
C ASP A 88 2.08 3.46 -21.79
N ALA A 89 1.06 2.67 -21.45
CA ALA A 89 -0.29 2.84 -21.95
C ALA A 89 -0.90 4.19 -21.52
N VAL A 90 -0.70 4.58 -20.26
CA VAL A 90 -1.18 5.86 -19.70
C VAL A 90 -0.48 7.03 -20.40
N LEU A 91 0.85 7.00 -20.52
CA LEU A 91 1.60 8.07 -21.18
C LEU A 91 1.19 8.23 -22.65
N ALA A 92 0.89 7.12 -23.35
CA ALA A 92 0.43 7.18 -24.73
C ALA A 92 -1.02 7.68 -24.89
N THR A 93 -1.90 7.40 -23.91
CA THR A 93 -3.35 7.61 -24.04
C THR A 93 -3.83 8.88 -23.34
N PHE A 94 -3.20 9.28 -22.22
CA PHE A 94 -3.60 10.43 -21.41
C PHE A 94 -2.77 11.69 -21.72
N ASP A 95 -1.72 11.58 -22.53
CA ASP A 95 -0.90 12.75 -22.92
C ASP A 95 -1.77 13.87 -23.52
N GLY A 96 -1.53 15.10 -23.05
CA GLY A 96 -2.30 16.29 -23.44
C GLY A 96 -3.76 16.30 -22.97
N THR A 97 -4.17 15.38 -22.12
CA THR A 97 -5.54 15.35 -21.54
C THR A 97 -5.53 15.79 -20.07
N THR A 98 -6.73 16.05 -19.51
CA THR A 98 -6.91 16.33 -18.08
C THR A 98 -7.35 15.11 -17.30
N ARG A 99 -7.30 13.92 -17.90
CA ARG A 99 -7.71 12.66 -17.27
C ARG A 99 -6.69 12.25 -16.19
N PRO A 100 -7.11 12.13 -14.92
CA PRO A 100 -6.18 11.79 -13.84
C PRO A 100 -5.82 10.31 -13.84
N PHE A 101 -4.57 10.04 -13.50
CA PHE A 101 -4.03 8.72 -13.25
C PHE A 101 -3.40 8.65 -11.87
N VAL A 102 -3.76 7.63 -11.09
CA VAL A 102 -3.21 7.37 -9.76
C VAL A 102 -2.45 6.04 -9.78
N HIS A 103 -1.13 6.11 -9.57
CA HIS A 103 -0.24 4.96 -9.46
C HIS A 103 0.02 4.61 -8.00
N THR A 104 0.24 3.34 -7.68
CA THR A 104 0.59 2.86 -6.35
C THR A 104 2.10 2.70 -6.21
N GLY A 105 2.73 3.50 -5.36
CA GLY A 105 4.10 3.37 -4.92
C GLY A 105 4.23 2.61 -3.59
N GLY A 106 5.15 3.05 -2.74
CA GLY A 106 5.35 2.52 -1.38
C GLY A 106 6.45 3.27 -0.64
N ILE A 107 6.30 3.48 0.67
CA ILE A 107 7.18 4.33 1.47
C ILE A 107 8.62 3.81 1.57
N TRP A 108 8.83 2.51 1.39
CA TRP A 108 10.17 1.93 1.46
C TRP A 108 11.15 2.51 0.43
N VAL A 109 10.67 3.18 -0.63
CA VAL A 109 11.55 3.85 -1.60
C VAL A 109 12.39 4.97 -0.99
N TYR A 110 12.02 5.49 0.18
CA TYR A 110 12.77 6.54 0.87
C TYR A 110 13.91 6.02 1.77
N GLY A 111 13.98 4.71 2.04
CA GLY A 111 14.92 4.18 3.03
C GLY A 111 14.58 4.65 4.45
N ASP A 112 15.59 4.82 5.30
CA ASP A 112 15.43 5.37 6.65
C ASP A 112 15.08 6.85 6.64
N GLY A 113 14.25 7.28 7.59
CA GLY A 113 13.91 8.70 7.73
C GLY A 113 13.03 9.01 8.93
N ASP A 114 13.33 10.08 9.64
CA ASP A 114 12.62 10.51 10.86
C ASP A 114 11.55 11.59 10.62
N ALA A 115 11.51 12.16 9.40
CA ALA A 115 10.51 13.15 8.98
C ALA A 115 10.31 13.10 7.46
N ILE A 116 9.98 11.93 6.91
CA ILE A 116 9.83 11.71 5.46
C ILE A 116 8.69 12.59 4.93
N VAL A 117 9.00 13.33 3.87
CA VAL A 117 8.06 14.09 3.04
C VAL A 117 8.17 13.64 1.59
N GLU A 118 7.27 14.07 0.72
CA GLU A 118 7.22 13.64 -0.68
C GLU A 118 8.49 13.95 -1.48
N ASP A 119 9.25 14.99 -1.09
CA ASP A 119 10.49 15.41 -1.74
C ASP A 119 11.76 14.92 -1.02
N SER A 120 11.63 14.04 -0.01
CA SER A 120 12.77 13.42 0.64
C SER A 120 13.60 12.62 -0.36
N PRO A 121 14.93 12.53 -0.17
CA PRO A 121 15.78 11.69 -1.02
C PRO A 121 15.32 10.23 -1.03
N LEU A 122 15.51 9.58 -2.16
CA LEU A 122 15.18 8.15 -2.32
C LEU A 122 16.41 7.30 -2.02
N ASP A 123 16.25 6.29 -1.16
CA ASP A 123 17.27 5.28 -0.82
C ASP A 123 16.60 3.89 -0.68
N PRO A 124 16.07 3.34 -1.78
CA PRO A 124 15.24 2.15 -1.73
C PRO A 124 16.05 0.89 -1.44
N PRO A 125 15.60 0.00 -0.54
CA PRO A 125 16.13 -1.35 -0.46
C PRO A 125 15.87 -2.13 -1.76
N ALA A 126 16.69 -3.13 -2.03
CA ALA A 126 16.70 -3.88 -3.30
C ALA A 126 15.31 -4.41 -3.72
N ILE A 127 14.46 -4.78 -2.75
CA ILE A 127 13.13 -5.35 -3.00
C ILE A 127 12.18 -4.37 -3.70
N VAL A 128 12.38 -3.05 -3.57
CA VAL A 128 11.53 -2.01 -4.17
C VAL A 128 12.27 -1.05 -5.09
N ALA A 129 13.59 -1.17 -5.24
CA ALA A 129 14.40 -0.26 -6.05
C ALA A 129 13.94 -0.17 -7.51
N TRP A 130 13.37 -1.23 -8.05
CA TRP A 130 12.83 -1.30 -9.41
C TRP A 130 11.67 -0.34 -9.66
N ARG A 131 10.96 0.13 -8.61
CA ARG A 131 9.83 1.07 -8.74
C ARG A 131 10.28 2.45 -9.18
N VAL A 132 11.42 2.90 -8.66
CA VAL A 132 11.90 4.28 -8.82
C VAL A 132 11.97 4.73 -10.27
N PRO A 133 12.60 4.01 -11.20
CA PRO A 133 12.67 4.45 -12.60
C PRO A 133 11.31 4.58 -13.29
N VAL A 134 10.34 3.72 -12.95
CA VAL A 134 8.98 3.76 -13.53
C VAL A 134 8.21 4.95 -12.97
N GLU A 135 8.25 5.15 -11.65
CA GLU A 135 7.60 6.29 -10.99
C GLU A 135 8.19 7.63 -11.45
N GLU A 136 9.52 7.74 -11.54
CA GLU A 136 10.18 8.97 -12.00
C GLU A 136 9.82 9.33 -13.43
N ARG A 137 9.72 8.35 -14.31
CA ARG A 137 9.27 8.59 -15.70
C ARG A 137 7.85 9.14 -15.76
N LEU A 138 6.93 8.56 -14.99
CA LEU A 138 5.55 9.03 -14.85
C LEU A 138 5.49 10.46 -14.30
N LEU A 139 6.21 10.70 -13.20
CA LEU A 139 6.24 12.00 -12.52
C LEU A 139 6.92 13.09 -13.37
N ALA A 140 7.94 12.75 -14.15
CA ALA A 140 8.58 13.67 -15.09
C ALA A 140 7.60 14.10 -16.20
N ALA A 141 6.81 13.18 -16.75
CA ALA A 141 5.78 13.52 -17.73
C ALA A 141 4.68 14.42 -17.12
N ALA A 142 4.26 14.14 -15.86
CA ALA A 142 3.31 14.98 -15.15
C ALA A 142 3.86 16.39 -14.87
N ALA A 143 5.12 16.51 -14.45
CA ALA A 143 5.77 17.80 -14.21
C ALA A 143 5.92 18.65 -15.48
N GLN A 144 6.00 18.04 -16.65
CA GLN A 144 6.03 18.72 -17.96
C GLN A 144 4.63 19.08 -18.49
N GLY A 145 3.57 18.70 -17.77
CA GLY A 145 2.18 18.96 -18.16
C GLY A 145 1.64 18.01 -19.24
N GLY A 146 2.35 16.89 -19.51
CA GLY A 146 1.90 15.88 -20.46
C GLY A 146 0.71 15.08 -19.95
N VAL A 147 0.75 14.67 -18.68
CA VAL A 147 -0.32 13.88 -18.04
C VAL A 147 -0.66 14.45 -16.66
N VAL A 148 -1.90 14.23 -16.20
CA VAL A 148 -2.28 14.47 -14.81
C VAL A 148 -2.06 13.18 -14.04
N ALA A 149 -0.94 13.07 -13.31
CA ALA A 149 -0.59 11.82 -12.65
C ALA A 149 -0.04 12.04 -11.24
N SER A 150 -0.46 11.17 -10.32
CA SER A 150 0.09 11.08 -8.98
C SER A 150 0.55 9.65 -8.65
N VAL A 151 1.51 9.57 -7.71
CA VAL A 151 1.95 8.33 -7.09
C VAL A 151 1.53 8.38 -5.62
N VAL A 152 0.51 7.61 -5.26
CA VAL A 152 0.17 7.40 -3.85
C VAL A 152 1.23 6.50 -3.24
N VAL A 153 1.84 6.96 -2.17
CA VAL A 153 2.95 6.30 -1.48
C VAL A 153 2.47 5.83 -0.11
N PRO A 154 1.89 4.62 -0.01
CA PRO A 154 1.42 4.09 1.26
C PRO A 154 2.57 3.76 2.20
N GLY A 155 2.33 3.97 3.50
CA GLY A 155 3.09 3.33 4.57
C GLY A 155 2.82 1.83 4.62
N VAL A 156 3.20 1.17 5.71
CA VAL A 156 2.79 -0.21 6.00
C VAL A 156 1.27 -0.25 6.16
N VAL A 157 0.60 -0.85 5.18
CA VAL A 157 -0.87 -0.88 5.12
C VAL A 157 -1.42 -1.93 6.05
N TYR A 158 -2.43 -1.57 6.85
CA TYR A 158 -3.11 -2.45 7.78
C TYR A 158 -4.64 -2.31 7.72
N GLY A 159 -5.35 -3.22 8.40
CA GLY A 159 -6.80 -3.27 8.53
C GLY A 159 -7.39 -4.59 8.03
N HIS A 160 -8.57 -4.92 8.50
CA HIS A 160 -9.32 -6.13 8.13
C HIS A 160 -8.55 -7.45 8.31
N GLY A 161 -7.58 -7.50 9.24
CA GLY A 161 -6.79 -8.70 9.52
C GLY A 161 -5.76 -9.07 8.43
N ALA A 162 -5.54 -8.20 7.44
CA ALA A 162 -4.66 -8.47 6.29
C ALA A 162 -3.41 -7.55 6.28
N GLY A 163 -2.62 -7.59 5.20
CA GLY A 163 -1.38 -6.81 5.07
C GLY A 163 -0.18 -7.46 5.76
N ILE A 164 0.75 -6.62 6.23
CA ILE A 164 1.98 -7.06 6.92
C ILE A 164 1.77 -7.37 8.43
N PRO A 165 0.86 -6.69 9.17
CA PRO A 165 0.73 -6.88 10.62
C PRO A 165 0.43 -8.29 11.13
N PRO A 166 -0.18 -9.22 10.38
CA PRO A 166 -0.26 -10.63 10.78
C PRO A 166 1.10 -11.24 11.13
N LEU A 167 2.20 -10.73 10.55
CA LEU A 167 3.57 -11.12 10.90
C LEU A 167 3.90 -10.82 12.39
N LEU A 168 3.37 -9.75 12.96
CA LEU A 168 3.56 -9.40 14.37
C LEU A 168 2.61 -10.20 15.27
N ALA A 169 1.34 -10.34 14.88
CA ALA A 169 0.34 -11.10 15.62
C ALA A 169 0.67 -12.61 15.68
N GLY A 170 1.20 -13.15 14.57
CA GLY A 170 1.65 -14.53 14.45
C GLY A 170 3.15 -14.75 14.66
N ALA A 171 3.87 -13.81 15.29
CA ALA A 171 5.30 -13.90 15.50
C ALA A 171 5.66 -15.18 16.32
N PRO A 172 6.81 -15.81 16.04
CA PRO A 172 7.27 -16.96 16.79
C PRO A 172 7.36 -16.67 18.29
N ARG A 173 7.13 -17.69 19.11
CA ARG A 173 7.30 -17.60 20.56
C ARG A 173 8.78 -17.67 20.94
N THR A 174 9.18 -16.87 21.91
CA THR A 174 10.56 -16.82 22.42
C THR A 174 10.56 -16.67 23.95
N GLY A 175 11.76 -16.74 24.55
CA GLY A 175 11.93 -16.67 26.00
C GLY A 175 11.59 -17.98 26.72
N PRO A 176 11.72 -18.00 28.06
CA PRO A 176 11.36 -19.16 28.88
C PRO A 176 9.89 -19.54 28.61
N ASP A 177 9.67 -20.83 28.33
CA ASP A 177 8.36 -21.44 28.11
C ASP A 177 7.55 -20.79 26.94
N GLY A 178 8.21 -20.06 26.02
CA GLY A 178 7.53 -19.37 24.92
C GLY A 178 6.65 -18.20 25.37
N GLY A 179 6.99 -17.55 26.47
CA GLY A 179 6.19 -16.51 27.12
C GLY A 179 6.25 -15.13 26.44
N ALA A 180 6.96 -14.96 25.32
CA ALA A 180 7.10 -13.69 24.60
C ALA A 180 6.93 -13.87 23.09
N LEU A 181 6.57 -12.79 22.35
CA LEU A 181 6.62 -12.76 20.89
C LEU A 181 7.99 -12.25 20.42
N THR A 182 8.50 -12.86 19.34
CA THR A 182 9.77 -12.45 18.71
C THR A 182 9.57 -11.16 17.92
N LEU A 183 10.43 -10.17 18.14
CA LEU A 183 10.45 -8.92 17.38
C LEU A 183 11.05 -9.14 15.99
N VAL A 184 10.95 -8.13 15.12
CA VAL A 184 11.78 -7.96 13.94
C VAL A 184 12.96 -7.08 14.35
N GLY A 185 14.16 -7.63 14.33
CA GLY A 185 15.36 -6.97 14.84
C GLY A 185 15.27 -6.62 16.32
N SER A 186 15.76 -5.47 16.69
CA SER A 186 15.63 -4.92 18.04
C SER A 186 14.20 -4.45 18.36
N GLY A 187 13.39 -4.18 17.33
CA GLY A 187 12.06 -3.58 17.45
C GLY A 187 12.09 -2.06 17.72
N ALA A 188 13.27 -1.43 17.72
CA ALA A 188 13.38 0.01 17.99
C ALA A 188 12.95 0.88 16.79
N GLN A 189 12.98 0.31 15.57
CA GLN A 189 12.55 1.00 14.36
C GLN A 189 11.04 1.28 14.35
N HIS A 190 10.65 2.38 13.73
CA HIS A 190 9.26 2.78 13.53
C HIS A 190 8.77 2.33 12.16
N TRP A 191 7.50 1.97 12.08
CA TRP A 191 6.83 1.82 10.81
C TRP A 191 5.84 2.98 10.61
N ALA A 192 6.03 3.75 9.54
CA ALA A 192 4.99 4.64 9.06
C ALA A 192 3.82 3.78 8.54
N THR A 193 2.65 3.89 9.14
CA THR A 193 1.53 2.98 8.91
C THR A 193 0.31 3.71 8.37
N VAL A 194 -0.61 3.02 7.71
CA VAL A 194 -1.89 3.56 7.25
C VAL A 194 -2.97 2.47 7.22
N HIS A 195 -4.18 2.80 7.69
CA HIS A 195 -5.32 1.91 7.52
C HIS A 195 -5.76 1.86 6.04
N VAL A 196 -6.07 0.67 5.54
CA VAL A 196 -6.38 0.44 4.12
C VAL A 196 -7.59 1.25 3.64
N ASP A 197 -8.60 1.47 4.48
CA ASP A 197 -9.77 2.28 4.13
C ASP A 197 -9.41 3.78 4.04
N ASP A 198 -8.62 4.31 4.99
CA ASP A 198 -8.15 5.69 4.91
C ASP A 198 -7.24 5.91 3.68
N LEU A 199 -6.42 4.91 3.36
CA LEU A 199 -5.61 4.93 2.15
C LEU A 199 -6.48 4.98 0.89
N ALA A 200 -7.55 4.18 0.83
CA ALA A 200 -8.48 4.17 -0.30
C ALA A 200 -9.12 5.54 -0.55
N GLU A 201 -9.46 6.28 0.51
CA GLU A 201 -9.96 7.65 0.41
C GLU A 201 -8.92 8.61 -0.19
N LEU A 202 -7.61 8.38 0.04
CA LEU A 202 -6.56 9.16 -0.61
C LEU A 202 -6.52 8.93 -2.13
N TYR A 203 -6.76 7.69 -2.59
CA TYR A 203 -6.85 7.42 -4.03
C TYR A 203 -8.04 8.14 -4.68
N VAL A 204 -9.19 8.12 -4.03
CA VAL A 204 -10.38 8.85 -4.51
C VAL A 204 -10.11 10.34 -4.56
N LEU A 205 -9.57 10.91 -3.48
CA LEU A 205 -9.24 12.34 -3.41
C LEU A 205 -8.25 12.75 -4.51
N ALA A 206 -7.18 11.96 -4.71
CA ALA A 206 -6.16 12.22 -5.72
C ALA A 206 -6.76 12.22 -7.13
N LEU A 207 -7.66 11.29 -7.40
CA LEU A 207 -8.36 11.15 -8.66
C LEU A 207 -9.36 12.29 -8.89
N GLU A 208 -10.21 12.61 -7.92
CA GLU A 208 -11.24 13.64 -8.05
C GLU A 208 -10.67 15.05 -8.17
N GLN A 209 -9.58 15.35 -7.47
CA GLN A 209 -8.92 16.65 -7.52
C GLN A 209 -7.84 16.76 -8.62
N GLY A 210 -7.52 15.67 -9.32
CA GLY A 210 -6.46 15.66 -10.32
C GLY A 210 -5.10 16.01 -9.70
N LEU A 211 -4.79 15.45 -8.52
CA LEU A 211 -3.53 15.74 -7.82
C LEU A 211 -2.35 15.17 -8.60
N THR A 212 -1.20 15.85 -8.53
CA THR A 212 0.02 15.44 -9.21
C THR A 212 1.19 15.27 -8.24
N GLY A 213 2.18 14.48 -8.65
CA GLY A 213 3.37 14.24 -7.82
C GLY A 213 3.20 13.07 -6.85
N ARG A 214 4.14 12.90 -5.93
CA ARG A 214 4.02 11.92 -4.86
C ARG A 214 3.06 12.42 -3.79
N LEU A 215 2.27 11.51 -3.21
CA LEU A 215 1.29 11.76 -2.14
C LEU A 215 1.51 10.72 -1.05
N LEU A 216 2.06 11.12 0.10
CA LEU A 216 2.26 10.20 1.22
C LEU A 216 0.91 9.79 1.83
N GLY A 217 0.66 8.48 1.85
CA GLY A 217 -0.49 7.86 2.51
C GLY A 217 -0.05 7.23 3.83
N THR A 218 0.12 8.05 4.88
CA THR A 218 0.54 7.60 6.22
C THR A 218 -0.35 8.20 7.30
N GLY A 219 -0.64 7.41 8.33
CA GLY A 219 -1.28 7.88 9.55
C GLY A 219 -0.32 8.69 10.43
N ASP A 220 -0.84 9.17 11.57
CA ASP A 220 -0.09 9.95 12.55
C ASP A 220 0.50 9.09 13.68
N ASP A 221 0.31 7.75 13.60
CA ASP A 221 0.86 6.82 14.57
C ASP A 221 2.33 6.51 14.25
N HIS A 222 3.21 6.81 15.19
CA HIS A 222 4.66 6.61 15.11
C HIS A 222 5.13 5.51 16.08
N ALA A 223 4.33 4.47 16.26
CA ALA A 223 4.67 3.36 17.14
C ALA A 223 5.91 2.61 16.63
N THR A 224 6.77 2.18 17.57
CA THR A 224 7.88 1.28 17.25
C THR A 224 7.37 -0.13 16.95
N VAL A 225 8.14 -0.91 16.20
CA VAL A 225 7.82 -2.33 15.99
C VAL A 225 7.71 -3.08 17.32
N ALA A 226 8.49 -2.70 18.35
CA ALA A 226 8.35 -3.25 19.69
C ALA A 226 7.00 -2.91 20.33
N ASP A 227 6.50 -1.67 20.18
CA ASP A 227 5.19 -1.27 20.72
C ASP A 227 4.04 -1.99 20.02
N LEU A 228 4.12 -2.11 18.71
CA LEU A 228 3.18 -2.87 17.90
C LEU A 228 3.15 -4.36 18.29
N THR A 229 4.34 -4.98 18.45
CA THR A 229 4.42 -6.38 18.85
C THR A 229 3.97 -6.59 20.31
N ARG A 230 4.19 -5.59 21.21
CA ARG A 230 3.63 -5.62 22.57
C ARG A 230 2.11 -5.60 22.57
N ALA A 231 1.49 -4.81 21.69
CA ALA A 231 0.03 -4.80 21.54
C ALA A 231 -0.48 -6.20 21.12
N ALA A 232 0.13 -6.81 20.11
CA ALA A 232 -0.17 -8.17 19.68
C ALA A 232 0.06 -9.20 20.82
N SER A 233 1.13 -9.04 21.60
CA SER A 233 1.46 -9.89 22.75
C SER A 233 0.39 -9.81 23.85
N ARG A 234 -0.14 -8.60 24.13
CA ARG A 234 -1.27 -8.45 25.07
C ARG A 234 -2.52 -9.15 24.57
N ALA A 235 -2.86 -8.98 23.31
CA ALA A 235 -3.99 -9.67 22.68
C ALA A 235 -3.85 -11.20 22.73
N ALA A 236 -2.61 -11.70 22.61
CA ALA A 236 -2.30 -13.14 22.73
C ALA A 236 -2.22 -13.67 24.17
N GLY A 237 -2.54 -12.85 25.19
CA GLY A 237 -2.51 -13.22 26.60
C GLY A 237 -1.11 -13.34 27.21
N LEU A 238 -0.08 -12.74 26.59
CA LEU A 238 1.31 -12.78 27.03
C LEU A 238 1.71 -11.53 27.83
N GLY A 239 0.76 -10.69 28.22
CA GLY A 239 1.01 -9.51 29.05
C GLY A 239 1.92 -8.45 28.42
N GLY A 240 2.11 -8.46 27.10
CA GLY A 240 2.99 -7.53 26.39
C GLY A 240 4.46 -7.97 26.34
N ALA A 241 4.77 -9.20 26.73
CA ALA A 241 6.14 -9.72 26.68
C ALA A 241 6.61 -9.90 25.23
N VAL A 242 7.79 -9.35 24.92
CA VAL A 242 8.45 -9.45 23.61
C VAL A 242 9.94 -9.71 23.79
N GLY A 243 10.56 -10.39 22.81
CA GLY A 243 11.99 -10.68 22.81
C GLY A 243 12.64 -10.21 21.51
N PRO A 244 13.74 -9.44 21.57
CA PRO A 244 14.46 -9.02 20.37
C PRO A 244 15.17 -10.22 19.72
N GLU A 245 15.40 -10.10 18.43
CA GLU A 245 16.33 -10.94 17.68
C GLU A 245 17.38 -10.04 16.99
N SER A 246 18.48 -10.62 16.48
CA SER A 246 19.41 -9.87 15.66
C SER A 246 18.81 -9.61 14.27
N ASP A 247 19.30 -8.57 13.57
CA ASP A 247 18.90 -8.29 12.20
C ASP A 247 19.17 -9.48 11.27
N ASP A 248 20.30 -10.20 11.50
CA ASP A 248 20.63 -11.40 10.73
C ASP A 248 19.65 -12.54 10.99
N ALA A 249 19.17 -12.72 12.23
CA ALA A 249 18.12 -13.69 12.54
C ALA A 249 16.81 -13.33 11.86
N SER A 250 16.44 -12.03 11.80
CA SER A 250 15.29 -11.56 11.03
C SER A 250 15.44 -11.85 9.54
N ARG A 251 16.63 -11.62 8.95
CA ARG A 251 16.93 -11.94 7.54
C ARG A 251 16.81 -13.44 7.25
N GLU A 252 17.33 -14.28 8.15
CA GLU A 252 17.21 -15.74 8.01
C GLU A 252 15.76 -16.20 8.06
N ARG A 253 14.95 -15.65 8.99
CA ARG A 253 13.56 -16.04 9.22
C ARG A 253 12.60 -15.54 8.14
N LEU A 254 12.79 -14.30 7.65
CA LEU A 254 11.83 -13.61 6.77
C LEU A 254 12.28 -13.54 5.31
N GLY A 255 13.54 -13.92 5.04
CA GLY A 255 14.22 -13.65 3.76
C GLY A 255 14.83 -12.25 3.73
N ALA A 256 16.14 -12.16 3.40
CA ALA A 256 16.90 -10.92 3.54
C ALA A 256 16.25 -9.69 2.86
N PRO A 257 15.78 -9.75 1.59
CA PRO A 257 15.22 -8.54 0.96
C PRO A 257 13.97 -7.99 1.66
N PHE A 258 13.11 -8.87 2.20
CA PHE A 258 11.92 -8.46 2.92
C PHE A 258 12.26 -7.98 4.34
N ALA A 259 13.16 -8.67 5.02
CA ALA A 259 13.63 -8.25 6.34
C ALA A 259 14.31 -6.87 6.30
N ASP A 260 15.15 -6.60 5.29
CA ASP A 260 15.79 -5.30 5.13
C ASP A 260 14.77 -4.15 5.02
N ALA A 261 13.66 -4.38 4.33
CA ALA A 261 12.59 -3.39 4.25
C ALA A 261 11.83 -3.21 5.58
N LEU A 262 11.65 -4.27 6.37
CA LEU A 262 10.98 -4.23 7.68
C LEU A 262 11.88 -3.66 8.79
N LEU A 263 13.19 -3.67 8.60
CA LEU A 263 14.18 -3.10 9.53
C LEU A 263 14.38 -1.59 9.35
N LEU A 264 13.85 -0.99 8.28
CA LEU A 264 13.89 0.45 8.08
C LEU A 264 13.19 1.19 9.23
N ASP A 265 13.81 2.27 9.69
CA ASP A 265 13.24 3.21 10.66
C ASP A 265 12.57 4.37 9.91
N GLN A 266 11.24 4.32 9.78
CA GLN A 266 10.49 5.26 8.94
C GLN A 266 9.40 5.98 9.72
N ARG A 267 9.52 7.30 9.80
CA ARG A 267 8.49 8.21 10.32
C ARG A 267 8.19 9.26 9.26
N ALA A 268 6.92 9.38 8.88
CA ALA A 268 6.48 10.41 7.95
C ALA A 268 6.20 11.72 8.70
N ALA A 269 6.46 12.87 8.07
CA ALA A 269 6.04 14.15 8.59
C ALA A 269 4.50 14.25 8.60
N THR A 270 3.96 15.07 9.51
CA THR A 270 2.52 15.35 9.57
C THR A 270 2.06 16.40 8.54
N THR A 271 3.00 17.14 7.97
CA THR A 271 2.74 18.16 6.94
C THR A 271 3.12 17.63 5.57
N THR A 272 2.17 16.93 4.92
CA THR A 272 2.34 16.30 3.60
C THR A 272 1.42 16.93 2.55
N ARG A 273 1.68 16.68 1.26
CA ARG A 273 0.81 17.13 0.17
C ARG A 273 -0.58 16.54 0.29
N SER A 274 -0.70 15.27 0.68
CA SER A 274 -1.98 14.62 0.91
C SER A 274 -2.80 15.33 2.00
N ARG A 275 -2.16 15.73 3.12
CA ARG A 275 -2.80 16.50 4.18
C ARG A 275 -3.20 17.90 3.71
N ALA A 276 -2.35 18.58 2.97
CA ALA A 276 -2.64 19.89 2.39
C ALA A 276 -3.80 19.84 1.39
N ALA A 277 -3.99 18.71 0.70
CA ALA A 277 -5.14 18.48 -0.18
C ALA A 277 -6.45 18.15 0.57
N GLY A 278 -6.41 18.00 1.90
CA GLY A 278 -7.59 17.73 2.73
C GLY A 278 -7.75 16.27 3.13
N TRP A 279 -6.82 15.36 2.78
CA TRP A 279 -6.89 13.99 3.26
C TRP A 279 -6.58 13.90 4.76
N SER A 280 -7.40 13.18 5.50
CA SER A 280 -7.24 12.99 6.95
C SER A 280 -7.62 11.57 7.34
N PRO A 281 -6.67 10.71 7.77
CA PRO A 281 -6.99 9.38 8.26
C PRO A 281 -7.77 9.45 9.57
N THR A 282 -8.76 8.58 9.71
CA THR A 282 -9.72 8.57 10.82
C THR A 282 -9.87 7.20 11.48
N ARG A 283 -9.30 6.15 10.87
CA ARG A 283 -9.43 4.78 11.37
C ARG A 283 -8.55 4.54 12.61
N PRO A 284 -8.91 3.53 13.44
CA PRO A 284 -8.09 3.17 14.60
C PRO A 284 -6.63 2.92 14.24
N SER A 285 -5.71 3.23 15.16
CA SER A 285 -4.27 3.00 14.95
C SER A 285 -3.95 1.51 14.80
N LEU A 286 -2.81 1.18 14.19
CA LEU A 286 -2.35 -0.21 14.11
C LEU A 286 -2.16 -0.83 15.50
N THR A 287 -1.70 -0.05 16.49
CA THR A 287 -1.60 -0.51 17.89
C THR A 287 -2.95 -0.99 18.40
N GLN A 288 -4.02 -0.21 18.18
CA GLN A 288 -5.37 -0.58 18.58
C GLN A 288 -5.90 -1.79 17.82
N GLU A 289 -5.67 -1.85 16.51
CA GLU A 289 -6.06 -2.97 15.64
C GLU A 289 -5.40 -4.29 16.07
N LEU A 290 -4.12 -4.25 16.48
CA LEU A 290 -3.38 -5.41 17.00
C LEU A 290 -3.87 -5.85 18.37
N GLU A 291 -4.25 -4.91 19.25
CA GLU A 291 -4.61 -5.22 20.62
C GLU A 291 -6.06 -5.68 20.77
N THR A 292 -7.01 -5.03 20.09
CA THR A 292 -8.45 -5.24 20.24
C THR A 292 -9.24 -5.26 18.94
N GLY A 293 -8.60 -5.01 17.79
CA GLY A 293 -9.23 -4.93 16.48
C GLY A 293 -9.11 -6.22 15.67
N SER A 294 -8.98 -6.05 14.36
CA SER A 294 -9.08 -7.14 13.38
C SER A 294 -7.93 -8.17 13.42
N TYR A 295 -6.84 -7.89 14.14
CA TYR A 295 -5.73 -8.81 14.34
C TYR A 295 -5.74 -9.53 15.68
N ALA A 296 -6.61 -9.10 16.60
CA ALA A 296 -6.73 -9.76 17.90
C ALA A 296 -7.35 -11.16 17.73
N PRO A 297 -6.90 -12.16 18.53
CA PRO A 297 -7.52 -13.47 18.51
C PRO A 297 -9.00 -13.38 18.83
N VAL A 298 -9.83 -14.05 18.03
CA VAL A 298 -11.26 -14.16 18.36
C VAL A 298 -11.41 -14.97 19.66
N PRO A 299 -12.09 -14.43 20.70
CA PRO A 299 -12.34 -15.20 21.91
C PRO A 299 -13.05 -16.52 21.58
N ALA A 300 -12.56 -17.63 22.11
CA ALA A 300 -13.26 -18.90 21.97
C ALA A 300 -14.69 -18.74 22.52
N ALA A 301 -15.69 -19.02 21.70
CA ALA A 301 -17.07 -19.08 22.17
C ALA A 301 -17.15 -20.21 23.24
N HIS A 302 -17.50 -19.84 24.47
CA HIS A 302 -17.70 -20.77 25.60
C HIS A 302 -19.07 -21.42 25.48
#